data_6bbe1cb8cf520791a0cf9f0cb3cfc913
#
_entry.id   6bbe1cb8cf520791a0cf9f0cb3cfc913
#
_cell.length_a   1.000
_cell.length_b   1.000
_cell.length_c   1.000
_cell.angle_alpha   90.00
_cell.angle_beta   90.00
_cell.angle_gamma   90.00
#
_symmetry.space_group_name_H-M   'P 1'
#
loop_
_entity.id
_entity.type
_entity.pdbx_description
1 polymer ?
#
loop_
_entity_poly.entity_id
_entity_poly.type
_entity_poly.pdbx_seq_one_letter_code
_entity_poly.pdbx_strand_id
1 'polypeptide(L)'
;MKFDFLSESDQAYFIHKASTLVEALPYIREHAGHTIVIKYGGHALGDSELSQSFSKDIGLIKEVGILPVIVHGGGPQIGALLKEKNIQSTFVEGLRVTDKETVKVVEEVLANDINKQIVESIKQSGGKAIGLAGNKNNLIEASKLNVQIKDSDSNIEKILDIGFVGQPTKINTDIIKKHLNDGYIPVIAPLGIDNNNNIYNINADTVAGHLAGALQASKLLLLTDVAGILDEQKKLISSLSLEDAEKIAVKDFIGGGMKPKILTCIDAMKKGVPKSTILDGRIPHSLILELFTEHGIGTQIYS
;
A
#
# COMPACT_ATOMS: atom_id res chain seq x y z
N MET A 1 -12.57 -9.24 -44.44
CA MET A 1 -11.15 -9.62 -44.44
C MET A 1 -11.03 -10.72 -43.39
N LYS A 2 -10.82 -11.93 -43.81
CA LYS A 2 -10.77 -13.08 -42.91
C LYS A 2 -9.34 -13.22 -42.37
N PHE A 3 -9.17 -13.72 -41.14
CA PHE A 3 -7.88 -14.09 -40.58
C PHE A 3 -7.28 -15.37 -41.21
N ASP A 4 -7.56 -15.60 -42.53
CA ASP A 4 -7.25 -16.87 -43.22
C ASP A 4 -5.74 -17.20 -43.30
N PHE A 5 -4.89 -16.25 -42.86
CA PHE A 5 -3.44 -16.44 -42.70
C PHE A 5 -3.00 -17.02 -41.35
N LEU A 6 -3.94 -17.20 -40.40
CA LEU A 6 -3.70 -17.77 -39.07
C LEU A 6 -4.41 -19.10 -38.95
N SER A 7 -3.85 -20.00 -38.13
CA SER A 7 -4.56 -21.22 -37.73
C SER A 7 -5.83 -20.87 -36.94
N GLU A 8 -6.81 -21.79 -36.91
CA GLU A 8 -8.04 -21.59 -36.11
C GLU A 8 -7.75 -21.37 -34.61
N SER A 9 -6.74 -22.07 -34.07
CA SER A 9 -6.29 -21.87 -32.68
C SER A 9 -5.71 -20.49 -32.45
N ASP A 10 -4.93 -19.94 -33.40
CA ASP A 10 -4.37 -18.60 -33.29
C ASP A 10 -5.47 -17.54 -33.39
N GLN A 11 -6.44 -17.75 -34.30
CA GLN A 11 -7.59 -16.85 -34.42
C GLN A 11 -8.38 -16.81 -33.12
N ALA A 12 -8.70 -17.95 -32.51
CA ALA A 12 -9.41 -18.03 -31.23
C ALA A 12 -8.64 -17.32 -30.11
N TYR A 13 -7.31 -17.50 -30.05
CA TYR A 13 -6.45 -16.84 -29.09
C TYR A 13 -6.46 -15.31 -29.24
N PHE A 14 -6.33 -14.78 -30.46
CA PHE A 14 -6.36 -13.33 -30.68
C PHE A 14 -7.73 -12.72 -30.43
N ILE A 15 -8.81 -13.42 -30.79
CA ILE A 15 -10.18 -13.01 -30.47
C ILE A 15 -10.40 -12.96 -28.97
N HIS A 16 -9.97 -13.98 -28.24
CA HIS A 16 -10.05 -14.00 -26.77
C HIS A 16 -9.29 -12.85 -26.13
N LYS A 17 -8.06 -12.56 -26.59
CA LYS A 17 -7.31 -11.38 -26.12
C LYS A 17 -8.06 -10.05 -26.35
N ALA A 18 -8.66 -9.90 -27.52
CA ALA A 18 -9.45 -8.70 -27.82
C ALA A 18 -10.70 -8.61 -26.93
N SER A 19 -11.40 -9.73 -26.71
CA SER A 19 -12.56 -9.80 -25.81
C SER A 19 -12.20 -9.39 -24.40
N THR A 20 -11.09 -9.91 -23.84
CA THR A 20 -10.60 -9.54 -22.51
C THR A 20 -10.37 -8.04 -22.36
N LEU A 21 -9.80 -7.38 -23.39
CA LEU A 21 -9.61 -5.92 -23.36
C LEU A 21 -10.95 -5.16 -23.39
N VAL A 22 -11.94 -5.66 -24.14
CA VAL A 22 -13.27 -5.05 -24.18
C VAL A 22 -14.02 -5.26 -22.88
N GLU A 23 -13.89 -6.43 -22.25
CA GLU A 23 -14.47 -6.74 -20.94
C GLU A 23 -13.94 -5.84 -19.83
N ALA A 24 -12.70 -5.36 -19.92
CA ALA A 24 -12.12 -4.42 -18.95
C ALA A 24 -12.70 -2.99 -19.06
N LEU A 25 -13.35 -2.62 -20.15
CA LEU A 25 -13.79 -1.25 -20.43
C LEU A 25 -14.74 -0.64 -19.39
N PRO A 26 -15.75 -1.35 -18.83
CA PRO A 26 -16.60 -0.81 -17.76
C PRO A 26 -15.80 -0.41 -16.52
N TYR A 27 -14.84 -1.24 -16.12
CA TYR A 27 -13.99 -1.00 -14.95
C TYR A 27 -13.02 0.17 -15.19
N ILE A 28 -12.45 0.27 -16.39
CA ILE A 28 -11.64 1.43 -16.79
C ILE A 28 -12.45 2.71 -16.65
N ARG A 29 -13.69 2.74 -17.14
CA ARG A 29 -14.59 3.90 -17.03
C ARG A 29 -14.95 4.25 -15.60
N GLU A 30 -15.14 3.24 -14.71
CA GLU A 30 -15.42 3.44 -13.29
C GLU A 30 -14.25 4.14 -12.59
N HIS A 31 -13.02 3.79 -12.93
CA HIS A 31 -11.84 4.26 -12.22
C HIS A 31 -11.12 5.44 -12.88
N ALA A 32 -11.35 5.72 -14.16
CA ALA A 32 -10.69 6.82 -14.88
C ALA A 32 -10.97 8.18 -14.23
N GLY A 33 -9.93 8.99 -14.05
CA GLY A 33 -9.99 10.29 -13.40
C GLY A 33 -9.98 10.24 -11.86
N HIS A 34 -10.06 9.06 -11.27
CA HIS A 34 -10.09 8.90 -9.81
C HIS A 34 -8.70 8.59 -9.24
N THR A 35 -8.46 9.10 -8.02
CA THR A 35 -7.26 8.76 -7.27
C THR A 35 -7.42 7.40 -6.58
N ILE A 36 -6.44 6.51 -6.77
CA ILE A 36 -6.33 5.24 -6.05
C ILE A 36 -5.02 5.25 -5.26
N VAL A 37 -5.09 5.01 -3.96
CA VAL A 37 -3.91 4.86 -3.12
C VAL A 37 -3.55 3.39 -3.01
N ILE A 38 -2.29 3.08 -3.31
CA ILE A 38 -1.76 1.71 -3.37
C ILE A 38 -0.61 1.57 -2.39
N LYS A 39 -0.78 0.76 -1.36
CA LYS A 39 0.34 0.38 -0.50
C LYS A 39 1.07 -0.81 -1.10
N TYR A 40 2.33 -0.63 -1.41
CA TYR A 40 3.23 -1.64 -1.97
C TYR A 40 4.28 -2.07 -0.94
N GLY A 41 4.38 -3.37 -0.67
CA GLY A 41 5.33 -3.87 0.33
C GLY A 41 5.29 -5.39 0.45
N GLY A 42 5.91 -5.92 1.50
CA GLY A 42 6.06 -7.35 1.71
C GLY A 42 7.11 -7.97 0.78
N HIS A 43 6.95 -9.25 0.47
CA HIS A 43 7.88 -10.00 -0.39
C HIS A 43 7.92 -9.45 -1.83
N ALA A 44 6.82 -8.91 -2.32
CA ALA A 44 6.75 -8.35 -3.68
C ALA A 44 7.78 -7.23 -3.94
N LEU A 45 8.19 -6.50 -2.90
CA LEU A 45 9.22 -5.45 -3.00
C LEU A 45 10.65 -6.01 -3.16
N GLY A 46 10.89 -7.24 -2.71
CA GLY A 46 12.21 -7.90 -2.78
C GLY A 46 12.38 -8.86 -3.96
N ASP A 47 11.31 -9.14 -4.68
CA ASP A 47 11.29 -10.04 -5.84
C ASP A 47 11.32 -9.23 -7.15
N SER A 48 12.28 -9.53 -8.03
CA SER A 48 12.50 -8.78 -9.26
C SER A 48 11.36 -8.95 -10.28
N GLU A 49 10.77 -10.15 -10.38
CA GLU A 49 9.69 -10.44 -11.33
C GLU A 49 8.39 -9.78 -10.87
N LEU A 50 8.08 -9.89 -9.57
CA LEU A 50 6.90 -9.23 -8.98
C LEU A 50 7.04 -7.70 -9.04
N SER A 51 8.24 -7.16 -8.80
CA SER A 51 8.50 -5.72 -8.91
C SER A 51 8.33 -5.22 -10.35
N GLN A 52 8.75 -5.99 -11.34
CA GLN A 52 8.54 -5.66 -12.75
C GLN A 52 7.06 -5.75 -13.13
N SER A 53 6.35 -6.80 -12.67
CA SER A 53 4.91 -6.95 -12.87
C SER A 53 4.14 -5.76 -12.28
N PHE A 54 4.42 -5.41 -11.02
CA PHE A 54 3.84 -4.24 -10.35
C PHE A 54 4.08 -2.95 -11.14
N SER A 55 5.30 -2.72 -11.63
CA SER A 55 5.63 -1.50 -12.36
C SER A 55 4.90 -1.41 -13.70
N LYS A 56 4.69 -2.53 -14.39
CA LYS A 56 3.87 -2.61 -15.62
C LYS A 56 2.40 -2.34 -15.32
N ASP A 57 1.88 -2.90 -14.22
CA ASP A 57 0.50 -2.66 -13.79
C ASP A 57 0.26 -1.18 -13.50
N ILE A 58 1.17 -0.55 -12.76
CA ILE A 58 1.09 0.89 -12.45
C ILE A 58 1.15 1.74 -13.71
N GLY A 59 2.00 1.37 -14.68
CA GLY A 59 2.05 2.02 -15.99
C GLY A 59 0.70 1.94 -16.71
N LEU A 60 0.13 0.74 -16.82
CA LEU A 60 -1.18 0.53 -17.45
C LEU A 60 -2.29 1.32 -16.74
N ILE A 61 -2.36 1.23 -15.41
CA ILE A 61 -3.33 1.94 -14.57
C ILE A 61 -3.27 3.45 -14.86
N LYS A 62 -2.06 4.01 -14.96
CA LYS A 62 -1.87 5.43 -15.30
C LYS A 62 -2.33 5.77 -16.72
N GLU A 63 -1.97 4.94 -17.70
CA GLU A 63 -2.32 5.17 -19.13
C GLU A 63 -3.83 5.11 -19.38
N VAL A 64 -4.58 4.30 -18.64
CA VAL A 64 -6.05 4.26 -18.75
C VAL A 64 -6.74 5.40 -17.98
N GLY A 65 -5.97 6.38 -17.48
CA GLY A 65 -6.50 7.62 -16.89
C GLY A 65 -6.74 7.58 -15.39
N ILE A 66 -6.35 6.51 -14.69
CA ILE A 66 -6.39 6.45 -13.22
C ILE A 66 -5.24 7.28 -12.65
N LEU A 67 -5.41 7.80 -11.44
CA LEU A 67 -4.43 8.62 -10.73
C LEU A 67 -3.81 7.81 -9.55
N PRO A 68 -2.82 6.92 -9.80
CA PRO A 68 -2.23 6.11 -8.74
C PRO A 68 -1.30 6.93 -7.85
N VAL A 69 -1.40 6.72 -6.54
CA VAL A 69 -0.47 7.21 -5.51
C VAL A 69 0.07 6.01 -4.76
N ILE A 70 1.38 5.82 -4.76
CA ILE A 70 2.03 4.65 -4.19
C ILE A 70 2.62 5.00 -2.83
N VAL A 71 2.39 4.17 -1.82
CA VAL A 71 3.10 4.18 -0.54
C VAL A 71 3.84 2.87 -0.41
N HIS A 72 5.16 2.91 -0.24
CA HIS A 72 5.90 1.66 -0.14
C HIS A 72 6.29 1.29 1.30
N GLY A 73 6.49 0.00 1.55
CA GLY A 73 7.12 -0.51 2.76
C GLY A 73 8.64 -0.59 2.62
N GLY A 74 9.28 -1.37 3.49
CA GLY A 74 10.73 -1.57 3.47
C GLY A 74 11.27 -2.31 4.70
N GLY A 75 10.41 -2.98 5.46
CA GLY A 75 10.80 -3.66 6.69
C GLY A 75 11.98 -4.62 6.57
N PRO A 76 11.97 -5.54 5.59
CA PRO A 76 13.09 -6.46 5.34
C PRO A 76 14.41 -5.75 5.02
N GLN A 77 14.38 -4.73 4.14
CA GLN A 77 15.57 -3.98 3.72
C GLN A 77 16.16 -3.17 4.88
N ILE A 78 15.29 -2.52 5.68
CA ILE A 78 15.71 -1.85 6.92
C ILE A 78 16.39 -2.85 7.85
N GLY A 79 15.78 -4.04 8.05
CA GLY A 79 16.34 -5.09 8.89
C GLY A 79 17.71 -5.58 8.41
N ALA A 80 17.90 -5.73 7.11
CA ALA A 80 19.16 -6.11 6.50
C ALA A 80 20.27 -5.07 6.76
N LEU A 81 19.99 -3.78 6.52
CA LEU A 81 20.98 -2.72 6.73
C LEU A 81 21.30 -2.50 8.22
N LEU A 82 20.30 -2.62 9.12
CA LEU A 82 20.55 -2.57 10.57
C LEU A 82 21.47 -3.70 11.02
N LYS A 83 21.26 -4.92 10.49
CA LYS A 83 22.12 -6.07 10.78
C LYS A 83 23.55 -5.85 10.28
N GLU A 84 23.73 -5.32 9.08
CA GLU A 84 25.03 -4.97 8.51
C GLU A 84 25.77 -3.94 9.38
N LYS A 85 25.04 -2.94 9.88
CA LYS A 85 25.59 -1.89 10.77
C LYS A 85 25.72 -2.36 12.25
N ASN A 86 25.42 -3.62 12.56
CA ASN A 86 25.41 -4.19 13.93
C ASN A 86 24.47 -3.45 14.89
N ILE A 87 23.36 -2.88 14.40
CA ILE A 87 22.33 -2.24 15.21
C ILE A 87 21.22 -3.27 15.49
N GLN A 88 20.89 -3.44 16.77
CA GLN A 88 19.81 -4.35 17.17
C GLN A 88 18.45 -3.81 16.72
N SER A 89 17.61 -4.71 16.22
CA SER A 89 16.26 -4.38 15.77
C SER A 89 15.25 -5.18 16.59
N THR A 90 14.43 -4.50 17.37
CA THR A 90 13.36 -5.08 18.17
C THR A 90 12.01 -4.57 17.71
N PHE A 91 10.94 -5.33 18.01
CA PHE A 91 9.57 -5.00 17.62
C PHE A 91 8.66 -5.07 18.84
N VAL A 92 7.69 -4.15 18.88
CA VAL A 92 6.62 -4.10 19.87
C VAL A 92 5.31 -3.94 19.11
N GLU A 93 4.36 -4.82 19.30
CA GLU A 93 3.07 -4.82 18.60
C GLU A 93 3.21 -4.69 17.06
N GLY A 94 4.24 -5.33 16.49
CA GLY A 94 4.52 -5.26 15.04
C GLY A 94 5.17 -3.95 14.58
N LEU A 95 5.44 -3.00 15.48
CA LEU A 95 6.13 -1.75 15.19
C LEU A 95 7.61 -1.89 15.57
N ARG A 96 8.51 -1.44 14.69
CA ARG A 96 9.95 -1.45 14.97
C ARG A 96 10.29 -0.38 16.00
N VAL A 97 10.87 -0.78 17.12
CA VAL A 97 11.49 0.17 18.06
C VAL A 97 12.57 0.94 17.31
N THR A 98 12.46 2.25 17.28
CA THR A 98 13.24 3.11 16.40
C THR A 98 13.93 4.19 17.24
N ASP A 99 15.16 3.94 17.68
CA ASP A 99 15.98 4.93 18.35
C ASP A 99 16.59 5.94 17.36
N LYS A 100 17.44 6.84 17.86
CA LYS A 100 18.04 7.93 17.06
C LYS A 100 18.99 7.43 15.97
N GLU A 101 19.62 6.28 16.13
CA GLU A 101 20.48 5.68 15.12
C GLU A 101 19.65 4.91 14.10
N THR A 102 18.69 4.15 14.57
CA THR A 102 17.76 3.38 13.75
C THR A 102 16.95 4.29 12.80
N VAL A 103 16.47 5.47 13.25
CA VAL A 103 15.67 6.34 12.37
C VAL A 103 16.47 6.88 11.17
N LYS A 104 17.79 7.08 11.32
CA LYS A 104 18.66 7.47 10.21
C LYS A 104 18.78 6.37 9.17
N VAL A 105 18.93 5.12 9.62
CA VAL A 105 18.95 3.95 8.73
C VAL A 105 17.60 3.78 8.03
N VAL A 106 16.51 3.98 8.75
CA VAL A 106 15.15 3.94 8.18
C VAL A 106 14.98 5.00 7.09
N GLU A 107 15.42 6.25 7.34
CA GLU A 107 15.36 7.32 6.35
C GLU A 107 16.22 7.00 5.11
N GLU A 108 17.46 6.52 5.30
CA GLU A 108 18.38 6.10 4.23
C GLU A 108 17.70 5.05 3.33
N VAL A 109 17.22 3.97 3.91
CA VAL A 109 16.61 2.86 3.17
C VAL A 109 15.30 3.27 2.48
N LEU A 110 14.40 3.93 3.21
CA LEU A 110 13.09 4.25 2.66
C LEU A 110 13.15 5.37 1.62
N ALA A 111 13.82 6.49 1.92
CA ALA A 111 13.80 7.66 1.05
C ALA A 111 14.82 7.59 -0.11
N ASN A 112 15.96 6.93 0.09
CA ASN A 112 17.01 6.92 -0.92
C ASN A 112 17.08 5.62 -1.72
N ASP A 113 16.97 4.45 -1.07
CA ASP A 113 17.19 3.18 -1.75
C ASP A 113 15.88 2.68 -2.38
N ILE A 114 14.89 2.34 -1.55
CA ILE A 114 13.64 1.72 -2.02
C ILE A 114 12.83 2.69 -2.89
N ASN A 115 12.68 3.94 -2.44
CA ASN A 115 11.89 4.92 -3.18
C ASN A 115 12.45 5.13 -4.58
N LYS A 116 13.78 5.31 -4.71
CA LYS A 116 14.45 5.45 -6.02
C LYS A 116 14.31 4.19 -6.87
N GLN A 117 14.47 3.01 -6.28
CA GLN A 117 14.33 1.75 -7.00
C GLN A 117 12.93 1.60 -7.61
N ILE A 118 11.87 1.89 -6.85
CA ILE A 118 10.49 1.83 -7.36
C ILE A 118 10.27 2.87 -8.47
N VAL A 119 10.73 4.10 -8.27
CA VAL A 119 10.63 5.17 -9.28
C VAL A 119 11.31 4.76 -10.58
N GLU A 120 12.53 4.24 -10.52
CA GLU A 120 13.26 3.80 -11.72
C GLU A 120 12.59 2.59 -12.40
N SER A 121 12.08 1.63 -11.64
CA SER A 121 11.34 0.48 -12.19
C SER A 121 10.08 0.92 -12.95
N ILE A 122 9.32 1.88 -12.40
CA ILE A 122 8.14 2.44 -13.09
C ILE A 122 8.56 3.20 -14.35
N LYS A 123 9.64 3.98 -14.31
CA LYS A 123 10.16 4.70 -15.49
C LYS A 123 10.61 3.74 -16.59
N GLN A 124 11.30 2.65 -16.24
CA GLN A 124 11.70 1.61 -17.18
C GLN A 124 10.50 0.92 -17.84
N SER A 125 9.36 0.89 -17.15
CA SER A 125 8.10 0.39 -17.68
C SER A 125 7.29 1.44 -18.46
N GLY A 126 7.88 2.63 -18.72
CA GLY A 126 7.26 3.72 -19.50
C GLY A 126 6.48 4.74 -18.68
N GLY A 127 6.30 4.55 -17.37
CA GLY A 127 5.58 5.47 -16.49
C GLY A 127 6.41 6.70 -16.09
N LYS A 128 5.73 7.81 -15.76
CA LYS A 128 6.37 9.02 -15.20
C LYS A 128 6.22 9.00 -13.68
N ALA A 129 7.18 8.47 -12.95
CA ALA A 129 7.15 8.43 -11.49
C ALA A 129 8.03 9.51 -10.84
N ILE A 130 7.63 9.95 -9.65
CA ILE A 130 8.39 10.87 -8.80
C ILE A 130 8.43 10.36 -7.36
N GLY A 131 9.63 10.34 -6.76
CA GLY A 131 9.84 9.96 -5.38
C GLY A 131 9.61 11.13 -4.42
N LEU A 132 8.84 10.88 -3.37
CA LEU A 132 8.53 11.84 -2.32
C LEU A 132 8.83 11.21 -0.96
N ALA A 133 9.71 11.82 -0.16
CA ALA A 133 9.90 11.42 1.23
C ALA A 133 8.90 12.17 2.12
N GLY A 134 8.14 11.47 2.92
CA GLY A 134 7.08 12.06 3.73
C GLY A 134 7.57 13.12 4.72
N ASN A 135 8.82 13.01 5.20
CA ASN A 135 9.47 13.98 6.09
C ASN A 135 10.04 15.22 5.38
N LYS A 136 9.89 15.34 4.05
CA LYS A 136 10.40 16.50 3.30
C LYS A 136 9.24 17.41 2.86
N ASN A 137 9.53 18.71 2.79
CA ASN A 137 8.57 19.73 2.35
C ASN A 137 7.25 19.73 3.15
N ASN A 138 7.28 19.30 4.40
CA ASN A 138 6.10 19.14 5.26
C ASN A 138 5.00 18.29 4.58
N LEU A 139 5.40 17.27 3.83
CA LEU A 139 4.44 16.40 3.13
C LEU A 139 3.59 15.61 4.13
N ILE A 140 4.23 15.05 5.18
CA ILE A 140 3.55 14.34 6.27
C ILE A 140 4.01 14.92 7.60
N GLU A 141 3.16 15.74 8.22
CA GLU A 141 3.35 16.13 9.62
C GLU A 141 2.99 14.94 10.51
N ALA A 142 3.80 14.67 11.52
CA ALA A 142 3.63 13.51 12.39
C ALA A 142 3.82 13.88 13.86
N SER A 143 3.22 13.09 14.73
CA SER A 143 3.48 13.08 16.16
C SER A 143 4.02 11.73 16.60
N LYS A 144 4.74 11.71 17.71
CA LYS A 144 5.23 10.48 18.33
C LYS A 144 4.07 9.54 18.65
N LEU A 145 4.19 8.27 18.28
CA LEU A 145 3.23 7.23 18.61
C LEU A 145 3.55 6.66 19.99
N ASN A 146 2.59 6.73 20.90
CA ASN A 146 2.67 6.07 22.20
C ASN A 146 1.94 4.73 22.13
N VAL A 147 2.64 3.63 22.46
CA VAL A 147 2.05 2.28 22.47
C VAL A 147 1.59 1.96 23.88
N GLN A 148 0.33 1.62 24.05
CA GLN A 148 -0.23 1.12 25.31
C GLN A 148 -0.13 -0.40 25.32
N ILE A 149 0.56 -0.96 26.32
CA ILE A 149 0.64 -2.40 26.54
C ILE A 149 -0.12 -2.73 27.81
N LYS A 150 -1.02 -3.71 27.73
CA LYS A 150 -1.62 -4.31 28.94
C LYS A 150 -0.60 -5.30 29.51
N ASP A 151 -0.22 -5.08 30.75
CA ASP A 151 0.57 -6.04 31.53
C ASP A 151 -0.33 -7.26 31.83
N SER A 152 0.11 -8.45 31.39
CA SER A 152 -0.65 -9.70 31.54
C SER A 152 -0.97 -10.04 33.01
N ASP A 153 -0.14 -9.55 33.94
CA ASP A 153 -0.22 -9.97 35.35
C ASP A 153 -0.87 -8.92 36.26
N SER A 154 -1.10 -7.68 35.80
CA SER A 154 -1.50 -6.61 36.73
C SER A 154 -2.66 -5.72 36.24
N ASN A 155 -3.27 -5.96 35.09
CA ASN A 155 -4.28 -5.06 34.48
C ASN A 155 -3.83 -3.57 34.37
N ILE A 156 -2.55 -3.28 34.54
CA ILE A 156 -2.00 -1.92 34.47
C ILE A 156 -1.61 -1.67 32.99
N GLU A 157 -2.17 -0.60 32.41
CA GLU A 157 -1.74 -0.12 31.11
C GLU A 157 -0.43 0.65 31.26
N LYS A 158 0.64 0.17 30.63
CA LYS A 158 1.92 0.87 30.54
C LYS A 158 2.08 1.52 29.18
N ILE A 159 2.45 2.79 29.17
CA ILE A 159 2.87 3.49 27.96
C ILE A 159 4.33 3.12 27.71
N LEU A 160 4.59 2.45 26.58
CA LEU A 160 5.93 2.11 26.15
C LEU A 160 6.43 3.13 25.14
N ASP A 161 7.60 3.69 25.42
CA ASP A 161 8.32 4.53 24.47
C ASP A 161 9.07 3.65 23.45
N ILE A 162 8.64 3.67 22.22
CA ILE A 162 9.26 2.95 21.10
C ILE A 162 10.12 3.85 20.21
N GLY A 163 10.49 5.01 20.71
CA GLY A 163 11.40 5.96 20.07
C GLY A 163 10.75 6.81 18.99
N PHE A 164 11.42 6.94 17.85
CA PHE A 164 11.00 7.75 16.71
C PHE A 164 10.02 6.98 15.79
N VAL A 165 8.99 6.44 16.37
CA VAL A 165 7.84 5.88 15.67
C VAL A 165 6.71 6.89 15.74
N GLY A 166 6.09 7.17 14.59
CA GLY A 166 5.09 8.23 14.48
C GLY A 166 3.77 7.80 13.92
N GLN A 167 2.81 8.70 14.02
CA GLN A 167 1.52 8.66 13.35
C GLN A 167 1.30 9.96 12.60
N PRO A 168 0.70 9.92 11.38
CA PRO A 168 0.39 11.13 10.62
C PRO A 168 -0.62 11.99 11.38
N THR A 169 -0.37 13.29 11.47
CA THR A 169 -1.30 14.28 12.02
C THR A 169 -1.93 15.12 10.93
N LYS A 170 -1.14 15.41 9.87
CA LYS A 170 -1.60 16.19 8.72
C LYS A 170 -0.83 15.77 7.47
N ILE A 171 -1.49 15.83 6.33
CA ILE A 171 -0.89 15.53 5.02
C ILE A 171 -1.09 16.73 4.10
N ASN A 172 0.00 17.20 3.49
CA ASN A 172 -0.04 18.25 2.49
C ASN A 172 -0.41 17.64 1.13
N THR A 173 -1.71 17.56 0.88
CA THR A 173 -2.24 16.98 -0.35
C THR A 173 -1.94 17.79 -1.61
N ASP A 174 -1.66 19.08 -1.47
CA ASP A 174 -1.41 19.99 -2.62
C ASP A 174 -0.15 19.59 -3.38
N ILE A 175 0.89 19.14 -2.65
CA ILE A 175 2.12 18.62 -3.26
C ILE A 175 1.79 17.40 -4.13
N ILE A 176 0.99 16.46 -3.62
CA ILE A 176 0.63 15.24 -4.32
C ILE A 176 -0.24 15.55 -5.53
N LYS A 177 -1.29 16.37 -5.34
CA LYS A 177 -2.22 16.80 -6.41
C LYS A 177 -1.49 17.52 -7.54
N LYS A 178 -0.52 18.39 -7.20
CA LYS A 178 0.31 19.03 -8.21
C LYS A 178 1.03 18.02 -9.07
N HIS A 179 1.72 17.03 -8.49
CA HIS A 179 2.41 16.01 -9.26
C HIS A 179 1.47 15.13 -10.08
N LEU A 180 0.29 14.77 -9.54
CA LEU A 180 -0.74 14.03 -10.29
C LEU A 180 -1.21 14.82 -11.52
N ASN A 181 -1.44 16.14 -11.37
CA ASN A 181 -1.85 17.04 -12.46
C ASN A 181 -0.74 17.22 -13.51
N ASP A 182 0.52 17.21 -13.09
CA ASP A 182 1.69 17.25 -13.98
C ASP A 182 1.95 15.90 -14.67
N GLY A 183 1.06 14.90 -14.47
CA GLY A 183 1.12 13.58 -15.08
C GLY A 183 2.03 12.57 -14.39
N TYR A 184 2.62 12.93 -13.24
CA TYR A 184 3.49 12.02 -12.50
C TYR A 184 2.70 11.01 -11.64
N ILE A 185 3.35 9.91 -11.31
CA ILE A 185 2.94 8.91 -10.34
C ILE A 185 3.75 9.16 -9.05
N PRO A 186 3.13 9.70 -7.98
CA PRO A 186 3.82 9.91 -6.71
C PRO A 186 4.13 8.58 -6.03
N VAL A 187 5.39 8.39 -5.62
CA VAL A 187 5.87 7.25 -4.82
C VAL A 187 6.35 7.79 -3.49
N ILE A 188 5.67 7.43 -2.41
CA ILE A 188 5.81 8.06 -1.09
C ILE A 188 6.52 7.11 -0.12
N ALA A 189 7.65 7.56 0.44
CA ALA A 189 8.31 6.90 1.55
C ALA A 189 7.58 7.25 2.86
N PRO A 190 7.22 6.24 3.71
CA PRO A 190 6.39 6.43 4.89
C PRO A 190 7.19 6.98 6.08
N LEU A 191 7.63 8.22 5.94
CA LEU A 191 8.32 9.02 6.94
C LEU A 191 7.47 10.23 7.31
N GLY A 192 7.61 10.75 8.51
CA GLY A 192 6.96 11.98 8.93
C GLY A 192 7.93 12.89 9.66
N ILE A 193 7.52 14.14 9.87
CA ILE A 193 8.30 15.16 10.59
C ILE A 193 7.39 15.90 11.56
N ASP A 194 7.93 16.26 12.74
CA ASP A 194 7.24 17.16 13.66
C ASP A 194 7.79 18.60 13.58
N ASN A 195 7.18 19.50 14.35
CA ASN A 195 7.56 20.90 14.41
C ASN A 195 8.97 21.13 15.00
N ASN A 196 9.56 20.12 15.64
CA ASN A 196 10.92 20.16 16.19
C ASN A 196 11.95 19.54 15.21
N ASN A 197 11.55 19.25 13.98
CA ASN A 197 12.34 18.56 12.96
C ASN A 197 12.75 17.12 13.34
N ASN A 198 12.03 16.46 14.26
CA ASN A 198 12.23 15.05 14.50
C ASN A 198 11.59 14.25 13.37
N ILE A 199 12.36 13.31 12.84
CA ILE A 199 11.90 12.38 11.79
C ILE A 199 11.32 11.14 12.47
N TYR A 200 10.17 10.69 11.96
CA TYR A 200 9.48 9.50 12.45
C TYR A 200 9.36 8.43 11.37
N ASN A 201 9.66 7.20 11.76
CA ASN A 201 9.29 6.01 11.04
C ASN A 201 7.80 5.76 11.22
N ILE A 202 7.05 5.65 10.13
CA ILE A 202 5.60 5.43 10.18
C ILE A 202 5.27 4.13 9.45
N ASN A 203 4.33 3.37 9.98
CA ASN A 203 3.84 2.18 9.30
C ASN A 203 3.24 2.54 7.92
N ALA A 204 3.65 1.82 6.89
CA ALA A 204 3.24 2.12 5.51
C ALA A 204 1.72 1.95 5.27
N ASP A 205 1.09 0.99 5.93
CA ASP A 205 -0.37 0.80 5.84
C ASP A 205 -1.07 2.03 6.46
N THR A 206 -0.59 2.51 7.62
CA THR A 206 -1.10 3.71 8.30
C THR A 206 -0.96 4.96 7.40
N VAL A 207 0.21 5.17 6.78
CA VAL A 207 0.40 6.29 5.84
C VAL A 207 -0.55 6.17 4.65
N ALA A 208 -0.70 4.97 4.08
CA ALA A 208 -1.59 4.75 2.93
C ALA A 208 -3.06 5.05 3.28
N GLY A 209 -3.54 4.60 4.44
CA GLY A 209 -4.89 4.89 4.90
C GLY A 209 -5.15 6.39 5.13
N HIS A 210 -4.20 7.08 5.77
CA HIS A 210 -4.30 8.54 5.97
C HIS A 210 -4.25 9.31 4.65
N LEU A 211 -3.37 8.92 3.72
CA LEU A 211 -3.29 9.49 2.38
C LEU A 211 -4.58 9.29 1.59
N ALA A 212 -5.15 8.08 1.63
CA ALA A 212 -6.39 7.78 0.94
C ALA A 212 -7.53 8.67 1.44
N GLY A 213 -7.68 8.82 2.76
CA GLY A 213 -8.66 9.73 3.35
C GLY A 213 -8.41 11.19 2.99
N ALA A 214 -7.16 11.68 3.13
CA ALA A 214 -6.82 13.08 2.85
C ALA A 214 -6.98 13.46 1.36
N LEU A 215 -6.70 12.53 0.45
CA LEU A 215 -6.88 12.73 -1.00
C LEU A 215 -8.31 12.48 -1.47
N GLN A 216 -9.21 12.00 -0.59
CA GLN A 216 -10.55 11.52 -0.96
C GLN A 216 -10.46 10.49 -2.10
N ALA A 217 -9.57 9.52 -1.93
CA ALA A 217 -9.33 8.48 -2.93
C ALA A 217 -10.60 7.62 -3.12
N SER A 218 -10.85 7.19 -4.35
CA SER A 218 -11.97 6.29 -4.67
C SER A 218 -11.73 4.87 -4.16
N LYS A 219 -10.46 4.48 -3.99
CA LYS A 219 -10.10 3.15 -3.50
C LYS A 219 -8.75 3.17 -2.77
N LEU A 220 -8.62 2.36 -1.71
CA LEU A 220 -7.36 2.03 -1.05
C LEU A 220 -7.04 0.56 -1.33
N LEU A 221 -5.84 0.28 -1.84
CA LEU A 221 -5.35 -1.09 -2.09
C LEU A 221 -4.16 -1.37 -1.17
N LEU A 222 -4.27 -2.40 -0.32
CA LEU A 222 -3.20 -2.87 0.55
C LEU A 222 -2.64 -4.19 0.04
N LEU A 223 -1.50 -4.15 -0.66
CA LEU A 223 -0.78 -5.36 -1.09
C LEU A 223 -0.07 -5.97 0.10
N THR A 224 -0.25 -7.28 0.28
CA THR A 224 0.28 -8.07 1.39
C THR A 224 0.74 -9.44 0.91
N ASP A 225 1.23 -10.27 1.83
CA ASP A 225 1.74 -11.63 1.56
C ASP A 225 0.69 -12.72 1.86
N VAL A 226 -0.58 -12.36 1.90
CA VAL A 226 -1.70 -13.28 2.10
C VAL A 226 -2.84 -12.92 1.16
N ALA A 227 -3.69 -13.90 0.84
CA ALA A 227 -4.78 -13.73 -0.13
C ALA A 227 -5.79 -12.61 0.24
N GLY A 228 -5.96 -12.33 1.53
CA GLY A 228 -6.93 -11.39 2.06
C GLY A 228 -7.34 -11.80 3.47
N ILE A 229 -8.54 -11.42 3.90
CA ILE A 229 -9.10 -11.81 5.19
C ILE A 229 -9.67 -13.23 5.06
N LEU A 230 -9.25 -14.10 5.95
CA LEU A 230 -9.74 -15.49 6.00
C LEU A 230 -10.74 -15.64 7.15
N ASP A 231 -11.77 -16.48 6.92
CA ASP A 231 -12.69 -16.88 7.98
C ASP A 231 -12.05 -17.94 8.92
N GLU A 232 -12.82 -18.42 9.89
CA GLU A 232 -12.39 -19.45 10.85
C GLU A 232 -12.01 -20.78 10.18
N GLN A 233 -12.55 -21.08 9.00
CA GLN A 233 -12.25 -22.23 8.20
C GLN A 233 -11.08 -22.01 7.21
N LYS A 234 -10.39 -20.85 7.32
CA LYS A 234 -9.30 -20.41 6.44
C LYS A 234 -9.71 -20.20 4.98
N LYS A 235 -10.98 -19.96 4.72
CA LYS A 235 -11.50 -19.59 3.40
C LYS A 235 -11.46 -18.06 3.23
N LEU A 236 -11.11 -17.61 2.04
CA LEU A 236 -11.09 -16.19 1.70
C LEU A 236 -12.50 -15.59 1.77
N ILE A 237 -12.63 -14.49 2.48
CA ILE A 237 -13.81 -13.63 2.48
C ILE A 237 -13.61 -12.60 1.37
N SER A 238 -14.35 -12.71 0.27
CA SER A 238 -14.16 -11.84 -0.90
C SER A 238 -14.66 -10.41 -0.66
N SER A 239 -15.69 -10.22 0.17
CA SER A 239 -16.22 -8.89 0.47
C SER A 239 -16.84 -8.80 1.87
N LEU A 240 -16.74 -7.62 2.48
CA LEU A 240 -17.30 -7.30 3.79
C LEU A 240 -17.90 -5.89 3.74
N SER A 241 -19.03 -5.70 4.41
CA SER A 241 -19.47 -4.35 4.76
C SER A 241 -18.52 -3.72 5.78
N LEU A 242 -18.51 -2.40 5.90
CA LEU A 242 -17.73 -1.70 6.94
C LEU A 242 -18.10 -2.21 8.33
N GLU A 243 -19.41 -2.42 8.59
CA GLU A 243 -19.90 -2.95 9.86
C GLU A 243 -19.36 -4.37 10.16
N ASP A 244 -19.36 -5.25 9.16
CA ASP A 244 -18.83 -6.61 9.33
C ASP A 244 -17.31 -6.63 9.46
N ALA A 245 -16.60 -5.71 8.80
CA ALA A 245 -15.18 -5.53 8.99
C ALA A 245 -14.84 -5.08 10.43
N GLU A 246 -15.64 -4.20 11.04
CA GLU A 246 -15.49 -3.81 12.44
C GLU A 246 -15.71 -5.00 13.39
N LYS A 247 -16.74 -5.82 13.12
CA LYS A 247 -17.02 -7.03 13.92
C LYS A 247 -15.91 -8.08 13.81
N ILE A 248 -15.37 -8.28 12.61
CA ILE A 248 -14.32 -9.30 12.39
C ILE A 248 -12.96 -8.86 12.95
N ALA A 249 -12.65 -7.55 12.96
CA ALA A 249 -11.39 -7.00 13.47
C ALA A 249 -11.12 -7.32 14.96
N VAL A 250 -12.16 -7.62 15.72
CA VAL A 250 -12.05 -7.95 17.16
C VAL A 250 -12.07 -9.45 17.44
N LYS A 251 -12.18 -10.30 16.41
CA LYS A 251 -12.19 -11.75 16.56
C LYS A 251 -10.78 -12.31 16.81
N ASP A 252 -10.68 -13.31 17.67
CA ASP A 252 -9.40 -13.91 18.08
C ASP A 252 -8.65 -14.61 16.95
N PHE A 253 -9.36 -15.12 15.93
CA PHE A 253 -8.71 -15.76 14.78
C PHE A 253 -8.08 -14.76 13.82
N ILE A 254 -8.39 -13.46 13.94
CA ILE A 254 -7.71 -12.37 13.22
C ILE A 254 -6.47 -11.99 13.98
N GLY A 255 -5.36 -12.65 13.68
CA GLY A 255 -4.08 -12.43 14.34
C GLY A 255 -3.04 -11.67 13.51
N GLY A 256 -1.89 -11.42 14.15
CA GLY A 256 -0.69 -10.92 13.49
C GLY A 256 -0.88 -9.62 12.72
N GLY A 257 -0.29 -9.56 11.53
CA GLY A 257 -0.31 -8.36 10.67
C GLY A 257 -1.65 -8.06 9.98
N MET A 258 -2.68 -8.95 10.08
CA MET A 258 -3.97 -8.73 9.41
C MET A 258 -4.82 -7.69 10.15
N LYS A 259 -4.89 -7.76 11.49
CA LYS A 259 -5.68 -6.82 12.31
C LYS A 259 -5.33 -5.35 12.04
N PRO A 260 -4.05 -4.93 12.03
CA PRO A 260 -3.68 -3.55 11.66
C PRO A 260 -4.15 -3.15 10.26
N LYS A 261 -4.14 -4.08 9.28
CA LYS A 261 -4.60 -3.79 7.91
C LYS A 261 -6.11 -3.56 7.86
N ILE A 262 -6.89 -4.40 8.53
CA ILE A 262 -8.35 -4.21 8.63
C ILE A 262 -8.65 -2.85 9.28
N LEU A 263 -7.99 -2.52 10.38
CA LEU A 263 -8.17 -1.23 11.05
C LEU A 263 -7.79 -0.04 10.15
N THR A 264 -6.72 -0.16 9.37
CA THR A 264 -6.34 0.85 8.37
C THR A 264 -7.43 1.04 7.32
N CYS A 265 -8.02 -0.04 6.81
CA CYS A 265 -9.13 0.04 5.85
C CYS A 265 -10.34 0.71 6.48
N ILE A 266 -10.73 0.32 7.69
CA ILE A 266 -11.86 0.92 8.44
C ILE A 266 -11.63 2.42 8.64
N ASP A 267 -10.44 2.82 9.08
CA ASP A 267 -10.10 4.24 9.31
C ASP A 267 -10.13 5.06 8.02
N ALA A 268 -9.63 4.51 6.92
CA ALA A 268 -9.70 5.16 5.61
C ALA A 268 -11.15 5.36 5.15
N MET A 269 -12.00 4.34 5.33
CA MET A 269 -13.42 4.42 4.98
C MET A 269 -14.18 5.43 5.85
N LYS A 270 -13.91 5.47 7.14
CA LYS A 270 -14.46 6.51 8.04
C LYS A 270 -14.06 7.93 7.65
N LYS A 271 -12.94 8.07 6.92
CA LYS A 271 -12.47 9.34 6.34
C LYS A 271 -13.01 9.61 4.93
N GLY A 272 -13.96 8.79 4.44
CA GLY A 272 -14.66 9.02 3.16
C GLY A 272 -14.15 8.19 1.98
N VAL A 273 -13.22 7.26 2.17
CA VAL A 273 -12.82 6.31 1.10
C VAL A 273 -13.94 5.26 0.93
N PRO A 274 -14.57 5.13 -0.24
CA PRO A 274 -15.76 4.26 -0.37
C PRO A 274 -15.42 2.77 -0.41
N LYS A 275 -14.22 2.41 -0.87
CA LYS A 275 -13.79 1.02 -1.02
C LYS A 275 -12.33 0.84 -0.59
N SER A 276 -12.04 -0.21 0.17
CA SER A 276 -10.67 -0.61 0.52
C SER A 276 -10.49 -2.10 0.27
N THR A 277 -9.36 -2.52 -0.31
CA THR A 277 -9.11 -3.93 -0.59
C THR A 277 -7.76 -4.37 -0.02
N ILE A 278 -7.75 -5.54 0.62
CA ILE A 278 -6.54 -6.26 1.05
C ILE A 278 -6.34 -7.41 0.07
N LEU A 279 -5.19 -7.45 -0.63
CA LEU A 279 -4.94 -8.42 -1.69
C LEU A 279 -3.50 -8.95 -1.69
N ASP A 280 -3.31 -10.13 -2.30
CA ASP A 280 -2.01 -10.77 -2.38
C ASP A 280 -1.12 -10.13 -3.45
N GLY A 281 -0.08 -9.43 -3.01
CA GLY A 281 0.90 -8.81 -3.90
C GLY A 281 1.89 -9.80 -4.53
N ARG A 282 1.85 -11.08 -4.18
CA ARG A 282 2.69 -12.14 -4.79
C ARG A 282 2.09 -12.69 -6.08
N ILE A 283 0.85 -12.36 -6.38
CA ILE A 283 0.20 -12.74 -7.64
C ILE A 283 0.65 -11.75 -8.72
N PRO A 284 1.26 -12.22 -9.82
CA PRO A 284 1.58 -11.34 -10.95
C PRO A 284 0.33 -10.62 -11.46
N HIS A 285 0.47 -9.36 -11.78
CA HIS A 285 -0.65 -8.52 -12.25
C HIS A 285 -1.83 -8.41 -11.27
N SER A 286 -1.55 -8.51 -9.97
CA SER A 286 -2.56 -8.47 -8.92
C SER A 286 -3.43 -7.21 -8.97
N LEU A 287 -2.85 -6.06 -9.29
CA LEU A 287 -3.59 -4.80 -9.42
C LEU A 287 -4.55 -4.81 -10.61
N ILE A 288 -4.16 -5.39 -11.73
CA ILE A 288 -4.99 -5.50 -12.92
C ILE A 288 -6.17 -6.45 -12.66
N LEU A 289 -5.89 -7.59 -12.04
CA LEU A 289 -6.91 -8.56 -11.65
C LEU A 289 -7.92 -7.96 -10.68
N GLU A 290 -7.47 -7.17 -9.70
CA GLU A 290 -8.33 -6.53 -8.71
C GLU A 290 -9.18 -5.40 -9.30
N LEU A 291 -8.60 -4.58 -10.20
CA LEU A 291 -9.26 -3.37 -10.71
C LEU A 291 -10.10 -3.60 -11.95
N PHE A 292 -9.77 -4.59 -12.77
CA PHE A 292 -10.36 -4.74 -14.10
C PHE A 292 -11.05 -6.08 -14.34
N THR A 293 -11.37 -6.83 -13.26
CA THR A 293 -12.16 -8.06 -13.35
C THR A 293 -13.36 -8.03 -12.39
N GLU A 294 -14.37 -8.83 -12.69
CA GLU A 294 -15.63 -8.89 -11.95
C GLU A 294 -15.46 -9.29 -10.48
N HIS A 295 -14.56 -10.22 -10.20
CA HIS A 295 -14.48 -10.83 -8.88
C HIS A 295 -13.36 -10.26 -8.00
N GLY A 296 -12.39 -9.54 -8.59
CA GLY A 296 -11.17 -9.19 -7.89
C GLY A 296 -10.40 -10.42 -7.40
N ILE A 297 -9.39 -10.22 -6.56
CA ILE A 297 -8.57 -11.33 -6.02
C ILE A 297 -8.37 -11.26 -4.51
N GLY A 298 -8.86 -10.22 -3.85
CA GLY A 298 -8.65 -9.97 -2.43
C GLY A 298 -9.92 -9.94 -1.61
N THR A 299 -9.85 -9.30 -0.43
CA THR A 299 -11.01 -8.96 0.38
C THR A 299 -11.32 -7.49 0.20
N GLN A 300 -12.45 -7.16 -0.41
CA GLN A 300 -12.95 -5.80 -0.51
C GLN A 300 -13.81 -5.45 0.70
N ILE A 301 -13.53 -4.30 1.33
CA ILE A 301 -14.39 -3.68 2.34
C ILE A 301 -15.08 -2.49 1.67
N TYR A 302 -16.40 -2.37 1.83
CA TYR A 302 -17.22 -1.34 1.20
C TYR A 302 -18.18 -0.69 2.20
N SER A 303 -18.57 0.56 1.92
CA SER A 303 -19.57 1.33 2.71
C SER A 303 -21.00 1.03 2.26
#